data_788e1a3ce523834126f1521259df6315
#
_entry.id   788e1a3ce523834126f1521259df6315
#
_cell.length_a   1.000
_cell.length_b   1.000
_cell.length_c   1.000
_cell.angle_alpha   90.00
_cell.angle_beta   90.00
_cell.angle_gamma   90.00
#
_symmetry.space_group_name_H-M   'P 1'
#
loop_
_entity.id
_entity.type
_entity.pdbx_description
1 polymer ?
#
loop_
_entity_poly.entity_id
_entity_poly.type
_entity_poly.pdbx_seq_one_letter_code
_entity_poly.pdbx_strand_id
1 'polypeptide(L)'
;MKQFTKPLQAQAMALVSSENTAAKAHSGSLEVYATPFMIALMEKATCSACESLLDEGETTVGISVNISHDKASGIGTLVNAQATLYAVDGRKLTFEVVAKDDKQNIIGKGTIERFVVNSERFMSKMESM
;
A
#
# COMPACT_ATOMS: atom_id res chain seq x y z
N MET A 1 13.10 -15.31 4.63
CA MET A 1 13.27 -13.90 4.23
C MET A 1 14.73 -13.65 3.90
N LYS A 2 14.99 -13.05 2.77
CA LYS A 2 16.35 -12.72 2.34
C LYS A 2 16.87 -11.51 3.10
N GLN A 3 18.18 -11.26 3.00
CA GLN A 3 18.80 -10.14 3.69
C GLN A 3 18.47 -8.80 2.99
N PHE A 4 18.09 -7.82 3.80
CA PHE A 4 17.83 -6.46 3.32
C PHE A 4 19.16 -5.70 3.30
N THR A 5 19.60 -5.24 2.13
CA THR A 5 20.91 -4.58 1.96
C THR A 5 20.82 -3.15 1.47
N LYS A 6 19.69 -2.76 0.90
CA LYS A 6 19.49 -1.41 0.35
C LYS A 6 17.99 -1.12 0.25
N PRO A 7 17.59 0.16 0.22
CA PRO A 7 16.19 0.51 0.01
C PRO A 7 15.64 -0.10 -1.28
N LEU A 8 14.39 -0.53 -1.22
CA LEU A 8 13.67 -1.13 -2.35
C LEU A 8 12.45 -0.29 -2.67
N GLN A 9 12.23 -0.02 -3.95
CA GLN A 9 11.12 0.82 -4.40
C GLN A 9 10.26 0.08 -5.42
N ALA A 10 8.97 0.41 -5.42
CA ALA A 10 8.05 -0.02 -6.46
C ALA A 10 6.91 1.00 -6.60
N GLN A 11 6.17 0.89 -7.68
CA GLN A 11 5.07 1.78 -7.99
C GLN A 11 3.84 0.97 -8.36
N ALA A 12 2.67 1.57 -8.14
CA ALA A 12 1.39 1.03 -8.57
C ALA A 12 0.54 2.19 -9.07
N MET A 13 -0.27 1.96 -10.10
CA MET A 13 -1.08 2.99 -10.73
C MET A 13 -2.54 2.59 -10.74
N ALA A 14 -3.42 3.60 -10.66
CA ALA A 14 -4.85 3.41 -10.75
C ALA A 14 -5.49 4.63 -11.44
N LEU A 15 -6.49 4.36 -12.27
CA LEU A 15 -7.32 5.41 -12.84
C LEU A 15 -8.53 5.62 -11.92
N VAL A 16 -8.78 6.86 -11.52
CA VAL A 16 -9.98 7.18 -10.75
C VAL A 16 -11.20 7.01 -11.65
N SER A 17 -12.13 6.16 -11.23
CA SER A 17 -13.36 5.84 -11.96
C SER A 17 -14.53 5.80 -11.01
N SER A 18 -15.74 5.56 -11.53
CA SER A 18 -16.93 5.39 -10.69
C SER A 18 -16.82 4.21 -9.72
N GLU A 19 -15.86 3.29 -9.96
CA GLU A 19 -15.70 2.08 -9.14
C GLU A 19 -14.83 2.29 -7.89
N ASN A 20 -14.09 3.42 -7.80
CA ASN A 20 -13.20 3.67 -6.67
C ASN A 20 -13.37 5.04 -6.03
N THR A 21 -14.57 5.58 -6.13
CA THR A 21 -14.91 6.87 -5.47
C THR A 21 -15.27 6.66 -4.00
N ALA A 22 -15.21 7.74 -3.24
CA ALA A 22 -15.63 7.76 -1.83
C ALA A 22 -17.10 7.31 -1.71
N ALA A 23 -17.97 7.76 -2.60
CA ALA A 23 -19.37 7.34 -2.64
C ALA A 23 -19.49 5.82 -2.83
N LYS A 24 -18.75 5.25 -3.77
CA LYS A 24 -18.77 3.80 -4.05
C LYS A 24 -18.26 2.99 -2.87
N ALA A 25 -17.20 3.47 -2.21
CA ALA A 25 -16.58 2.79 -1.07
C ALA A 25 -17.35 2.99 0.23
N HIS A 26 -18.37 3.84 0.24
CA HIS A 26 -19.09 4.23 1.47
C HIS A 26 -18.16 4.86 2.51
N SER A 27 -17.08 5.51 2.05
CA SER A 27 -16.17 6.26 2.92
C SER A 27 -16.38 7.76 2.84
N GLY A 28 -17.43 8.18 2.19
CA GLY A 28 -17.85 9.56 1.98
C GLY A 28 -19.04 9.57 1.03
N SER A 29 -19.43 10.76 0.56
CA SER A 29 -20.59 10.92 -0.30
C SER A 29 -20.27 11.50 -1.68
N LEU A 30 -19.00 11.83 -1.94
CA LEU A 30 -18.60 12.52 -3.16
C LEU A 30 -17.94 11.56 -4.16
N GLU A 31 -17.98 11.95 -5.44
CA GLU A 31 -17.37 11.21 -6.53
C GLU A 31 -15.92 11.64 -6.72
N VAL A 32 -15.10 11.45 -5.69
CA VAL A 32 -13.67 11.69 -5.70
C VAL A 32 -12.98 10.39 -5.28
N TYR A 33 -11.69 10.25 -5.61
CA TYR A 33 -10.92 9.06 -5.26
C TYR A 33 -11.02 8.76 -3.77
N ALA A 34 -11.43 7.54 -3.43
CA ALA A 34 -11.66 7.15 -2.05
C ALA A 34 -10.35 6.97 -1.29
N THR A 35 -10.27 7.50 -0.07
CA THR A 35 -9.12 7.31 0.81
C THR A 35 -8.75 5.82 0.98
N PRO A 36 -9.70 4.90 1.29
CA PRO A 36 -9.33 3.49 1.41
C PRO A 36 -8.79 2.88 0.12
N PHE A 37 -9.23 3.34 -1.06
CA PHE A 37 -8.67 2.85 -2.32
C PHE A 37 -7.27 3.42 -2.58
N MET A 38 -7.01 4.66 -2.18
CA MET A 38 -5.65 5.23 -2.25
C MET A 38 -4.70 4.43 -1.35
N ILE A 39 -5.13 4.10 -0.15
CA ILE A 39 -4.33 3.30 0.79
C ILE A 39 -4.10 1.89 0.21
N ALA A 40 -5.12 1.27 -0.37
CA ALA A 40 -4.99 -0.04 -1.00
C ALA A 40 -3.96 0.00 -2.16
N LEU A 41 -3.93 1.07 -2.93
CA LEU A 41 -2.94 1.26 -3.99
C LEU A 41 -1.53 1.39 -3.41
N MET A 42 -1.39 2.15 -2.32
CA MET A 42 -0.11 2.27 -1.60
C MET A 42 0.34 0.92 -1.05
N GLU A 43 -0.58 0.13 -0.48
CA GLU A 43 -0.27 -1.21 0.01
C GLU A 43 0.18 -2.13 -1.13
N LYS A 44 -0.45 -2.05 -2.29
CA LYS A 44 -0.04 -2.80 -3.47
C LYS A 44 1.40 -2.46 -3.84
N ALA A 45 1.77 -1.18 -3.81
CA ALA A 45 3.13 -0.75 -4.07
C ALA A 45 4.11 -1.30 -3.03
N THR A 46 3.73 -1.36 -1.75
CA THR A 46 4.56 -1.95 -0.69
C THR A 46 4.80 -3.44 -0.94
N CYS A 47 3.77 -4.17 -1.34
CA CYS A 47 3.91 -5.60 -1.64
C CYS A 47 4.89 -5.83 -2.79
N SER A 48 4.79 -5.03 -3.85
CA SER A 48 5.71 -5.12 -4.98
C SER A 48 7.14 -4.77 -4.57
N ALA A 49 7.31 -3.76 -3.72
CA ALA A 49 8.63 -3.30 -3.29
C ALA A 49 9.40 -4.35 -2.50
N CYS A 50 8.73 -5.15 -1.69
CA CYS A 50 9.40 -6.15 -0.85
C CYS A 50 9.40 -7.57 -1.43
N GLU A 51 8.82 -7.77 -2.61
CA GLU A 51 8.66 -9.11 -3.19
C GLU A 51 9.98 -9.87 -3.30
N SER A 52 11.07 -9.18 -3.67
CA SER A 52 12.38 -9.80 -3.82
C SER A 52 13.01 -10.28 -2.52
N LEU A 53 12.51 -9.84 -1.36
CA LEU A 53 13.00 -10.29 -0.05
C LEU A 53 12.36 -11.58 0.43
N LEU A 54 11.26 -11.98 -0.16
CA LEU A 54 10.46 -13.09 0.34
C LEU A 54 11.00 -14.41 -0.17
N ASP A 55 11.04 -15.41 0.72
CA ASP A 55 11.32 -16.78 0.35
C ASP A 55 10.02 -17.47 -0.06
N GLU A 56 10.13 -18.66 -0.65
CA GLU A 56 8.97 -19.45 -1.04
C GLU A 56 8.07 -19.69 0.17
N GLY A 57 6.77 -19.49 -0.01
CA GLY A 57 5.78 -19.66 1.05
C GLY A 57 5.61 -18.45 1.96
N GLU A 58 6.43 -17.42 1.78
CA GLU A 58 6.34 -16.19 2.56
C GLU A 58 5.47 -15.13 1.85
N THR A 59 4.78 -14.35 2.64
CA THR A 59 4.04 -13.17 2.20
C THR A 59 4.12 -12.11 3.30
N THR A 60 3.45 -10.99 3.10
CA THR A 60 3.37 -9.96 4.13
C THR A 60 1.92 -9.61 4.42
N VAL A 61 1.67 -9.19 5.66
CA VAL A 61 0.38 -8.64 6.07
C VAL A 61 0.60 -7.22 6.58
N GLY A 62 -0.36 -6.34 6.33
CA GLY A 62 -0.32 -4.97 6.84
C GLY A 62 -0.58 -4.96 8.34
N ILE A 63 0.23 -4.22 9.10
CA ILE A 63 0.08 -4.11 10.56
C ILE A 63 -0.12 -2.69 11.05
N SER A 64 0.26 -1.69 10.26
CA SER A 64 0.09 -0.29 10.65
C SER A 64 0.02 0.59 9.41
N VAL A 65 -0.89 1.54 9.42
CA VAL A 65 -1.08 2.52 8.35
C VAL A 65 -1.23 3.89 8.99
N ASN A 66 -0.38 4.82 8.59
CA ASN A 66 -0.44 6.21 9.04
C ASN A 66 -0.29 7.10 7.81
N ILE A 67 -1.42 7.46 7.21
CA ILE A 67 -1.50 8.11 5.90
C ILE A 67 -2.35 9.37 6.00
N SER A 68 -1.90 10.44 5.33
CA SER A 68 -2.74 11.61 5.09
C SER A 68 -3.23 11.61 3.64
N HIS A 69 -4.46 12.04 3.42
CA HIS A 69 -5.03 12.23 2.10
C HIS A 69 -5.24 13.74 1.92
N ASP A 70 -4.30 14.38 1.25
CA ASP A 70 -4.12 15.84 1.31
C ASP A 70 -4.82 16.59 0.18
N LYS A 71 -5.11 15.91 -0.94
CA LYS A 71 -5.72 16.52 -2.11
C LYS A 71 -6.68 15.53 -2.78
N ALA A 72 -7.88 16.01 -3.09
CA ALA A 72 -8.87 15.20 -3.80
C ALA A 72 -8.48 14.99 -5.28
N SER A 73 -8.89 13.86 -5.84
CA SER A 73 -8.73 13.54 -7.27
C SER A 73 -10.07 13.14 -7.85
N GLY A 74 -10.44 13.76 -8.96
CA GLY A 74 -11.70 13.48 -9.66
C GLY A 74 -11.60 12.29 -10.59
N ILE A 75 -12.76 11.82 -11.06
CA ILE A 75 -12.84 10.75 -12.06
C ILE A 75 -12.04 11.14 -13.30
N GLY A 76 -11.26 10.21 -13.83
CA GLY A 76 -10.38 10.43 -14.98
C GLY A 76 -8.93 10.74 -14.60
N THR A 77 -8.64 10.99 -13.33
CA THR A 77 -7.28 11.24 -12.86
C THR A 77 -6.50 9.92 -12.78
N LEU A 78 -5.29 9.91 -13.31
CA LEU A 78 -4.36 8.78 -13.14
C LEU A 78 -3.52 9.02 -11.89
N VAL A 79 -3.57 8.07 -10.96
CA VAL A 79 -2.84 8.16 -9.70
C VAL A 79 -1.68 7.16 -9.70
N ASN A 80 -0.52 7.61 -9.24
CA ASN A 80 0.68 6.77 -9.09
C ASN A 80 1.08 6.75 -7.62
N ALA A 81 1.11 5.57 -7.02
CA ALA A 81 1.62 5.37 -5.66
C ALA A 81 3.02 4.77 -5.73
N GLN A 82 3.95 5.36 -4.98
CA GLN A 82 5.31 4.86 -4.86
C GLN A 82 5.57 4.46 -3.42
N ALA A 83 6.15 3.28 -3.23
CA ALA A 83 6.55 2.79 -1.92
C ALA A 83 8.06 2.57 -1.88
N THR A 84 8.67 2.95 -0.78
CA THR A 84 10.09 2.73 -0.52
C THR A 84 10.22 1.97 0.79
N LEU A 85 10.74 0.74 0.72
CA LEU A 85 11.12 -0.01 1.91
C LEU A 85 12.47 0.54 2.39
N TYR A 86 12.48 1.16 3.57
CA TYR A 86 13.69 1.81 4.07
C TYR A 86 14.22 1.23 5.38
N ALA A 87 13.43 0.42 6.08
CA ALA A 87 13.86 -0.19 7.33
C ALA A 87 13.28 -1.58 7.52
N VAL A 88 14.09 -2.47 8.03
CA VAL A 88 13.71 -3.84 8.36
C VAL A 88 14.18 -4.12 9.79
N ASP A 89 13.25 -4.53 10.65
CA ASP A 89 13.53 -4.91 12.02
C ASP A 89 12.95 -6.31 12.26
N GLY A 90 13.81 -7.32 12.16
CA GLY A 90 13.36 -8.70 12.17
C GLY A 90 12.48 -8.97 10.96
N ARG A 91 11.19 -9.25 11.21
CA ARG A 91 10.20 -9.48 10.16
C ARG A 91 9.29 -8.27 9.92
N LYS A 92 9.53 -7.16 10.61
CA LYS A 92 8.77 -5.93 10.42
C LYS A 92 9.42 -5.09 9.34
N LEU A 93 8.64 -4.73 8.33
CA LEU A 93 9.06 -3.92 7.19
C LEU A 93 8.40 -2.54 7.29
N THR A 94 9.18 -1.48 7.20
CA THR A 94 8.67 -0.11 7.26
C THR A 94 8.87 0.59 5.92
N PHE A 95 7.78 1.14 5.39
CA PHE A 95 7.75 1.79 4.09
C PHE A 95 7.34 3.25 4.21
N GLU A 96 7.98 4.10 3.42
CA GLU A 96 7.45 5.42 3.09
C GLU A 96 6.62 5.28 1.82
N VAL A 97 5.44 5.89 1.81
CA VAL A 97 4.56 5.86 0.64
C VAL A 97 4.12 7.27 0.26
N VAL A 98 4.00 7.48 -1.04
CA VAL A 98 3.56 8.75 -1.62
C VAL A 98 2.67 8.42 -2.81
N ALA A 99 1.51 9.08 -2.90
CA ALA A 99 0.66 9.01 -4.08
C ALA A 99 0.60 10.37 -4.75
N LYS A 100 0.70 10.39 -6.07
CA LYS A 100 0.65 11.61 -6.87
C LYS A 100 -0.39 11.49 -7.97
N ASP A 101 -0.99 12.63 -8.35
CA ASP A 101 -1.85 12.69 -9.51
C ASP A 101 -1.02 12.84 -10.80
N ASP A 102 -1.70 12.91 -11.94
CA ASP A 102 -1.05 13.01 -13.26
C ASP A 102 -0.43 14.39 -13.53
N LYS A 103 -0.63 15.34 -12.63
CA LYS A 103 0.03 16.65 -12.66
C LYS A 103 1.19 16.75 -11.65
N GLN A 104 1.58 15.60 -11.08
CA GLN A 104 2.66 15.48 -10.10
C GLN A 104 2.37 16.14 -8.76
N ASN A 105 1.10 16.44 -8.45
CA ASN A 105 0.72 16.89 -7.12
C ASN A 105 0.70 15.71 -6.16
N ILE A 106 1.25 15.87 -4.97
CA ILE A 106 1.11 14.86 -3.92
C ILE A 106 -0.34 14.90 -3.43
N ILE A 107 -1.03 13.77 -3.54
CA ILE A 107 -2.40 13.65 -3.07
C ILE A 107 -2.48 12.97 -1.71
N GLY A 108 -1.46 12.22 -1.34
CA GLY A 108 -1.38 11.57 -0.03
C GLY A 108 0.01 11.01 0.22
N LYS A 109 0.33 10.81 1.50
CA LYS A 109 1.65 10.32 1.90
C LYS A 109 1.61 9.77 3.32
N GLY A 110 2.63 9.01 3.67
CA GLY A 110 2.81 8.54 5.05
C GLY A 110 3.65 7.30 5.15
N THR A 111 3.34 6.50 6.16
CA THR A 111 4.10 5.31 6.52
C THR A 111 3.18 4.11 6.62
N ILE A 112 3.63 3.00 6.06
CA ILE A 112 2.95 1.70 6.17
C ILE A 112 3.96 0.70 6.73
N GLU A 113 3.53 -0.09 7.70
CA GLU A 113 4.31 -1.20 8.22
C GLU A 113 3.64 -2.51 7.84
N ARG A 114 4.46 -3.47 7.44
CA ARG A 114 4.02 -4.82 7.09
C ARG A 114 4.86 -5.84 7.84
N PHE A 115 4.35 -7.06 7.95
CA PHE A 115 5.05 -8.13 8.67
C PHE A 115 5.16 -9.37 7.78
N VAL A 116 6.36 -9.94 7.69
CA VAL A 116 6.60 -11.16 6.90
C VAL A 116 6.07 -12.36 7.66
N VAL A 117 5.23 -13.15 7.01
CA VAL A 117 4.64 -14.36 7.58
C VAL A 117 4.77 -15.53 6.60
N ASN A 118 4.77 -16.74 7.13
CA ASN A 118 4.59 -17.94 6.32
C ASN A 118 3.09 -18.08 6.06
N SER A 119 2.68 -18.08 4.80
CA SER A 119 1.27 -18.05 4.40
C SER A 119 0.46 -19.19 4.99
N GLU A 120 0.96 -20.41 4.85
CA GLU A 120 0.28 -21.61 5.32
C GLU A 120 0.13 -21.62 6.84
N ARG A 121 1.22 -21.32 7.54
CA ARG A 121 1.22 -21.27 9.02
C ARG A 121 0.31 -20.18 9.53
N PHE A 122 0.34 -19.01 8.91
CA PHE A 122 -0.49 -17.87 9.30
C PHE A 122 -1.98 -18.22 9.17
N MET A 123 -2.37 -18.79 8.04
CA MET A 123 -3.76 -19.17 7.81
C MET A 123 -4.22 -20.28 8.75
N SER A 124 -3.38 -21.29 8.97
CA SER A 124 -3.70 -22.39 9.90
C SER A 124 -3.89 -21.89 11.31
N LYS A 125 -3.03 -20.99 11.77
CA LYS A 125 -3.13 -20.41 13.11
C LYS A 125 -4.40 -19.58 13.27
N MET A 126 -4.76 -18.81 12.27
CA MET A 126 -6.00 -18.02 12.29
C MET A 126 -7.23 -18.91 12.35
N GLU A 127 -7.26 -19.99 11.58
CA GLU A 127 -8.40 -20.92 11.53
C GLU A 127 -8.60 -21.67 12.84
N SER A 128 -7.56 -21.85 13.66
CA SER A 128 -7.62 -22.54 14.94
C SER A 128 -7.99 -21.63 16.12
N MET A 129 -8.14 -20.35 15.88
CA MET A 129 -8.46 -19.35 16.92
C MET A 129 -9.93 -19.31 17.25
#